data_e6e4ec6e97bfdafba71af8099ce76212
#
_entry.id   e6e4ec6e97bfdafba71af8099ce76212
#
_cell.length_a   1.000
_cell.length_b   1.000
_cell.length_c   1.000
_cell.angle_alpha   90.00
_cell.angle_beta   90.00
_cell.angle_gamma   90.00
#
_symmetry.space_group_name_H-M   'P 1'
#
loop_
_entity.id
_entity.type
_entity.pdbx_description
1 polymer ?
#
loop_
_entity_poly.entity_id
_entity_poly.type
_entity_poly.pdbx_seq_one_letter_code
_entity_poly.pdbx_strand_id
1 'polypeptide(L)'
;MKFPMMMATAVTALTLGHTAQAAEPLKVGISGEPYPPFTYKAASGDWTGFEVELAHAFCDAMGRECEIAPTGWSGIIPSLNAGRIDMIMNSMSITEKRKRVIDFTRPYYFTPGAYVAASDQALDIPDGLDGLVMGVQSATTNATYARRALRDSGVDIRLYDQAEQVNNDLLSGRLDVILADEIAMVQFLDRDEAEAFEIKATAPLHAAYGEGIGIGLRQEDDELREALNAAITTVIEDGTCASLSEQYLSTDVCVYD
;
A
#
# COMPACT_ATOMS: atom_id res chain seq x y z
N MET A 1 -73.71 51.54 9.37
CA MET A 1 -73.06 50.60 8.48
C MET A 1 -71.63 50.32 9.02
N LYS A 2 -71.42 49.12 9.61
CA LYS A 2 -70.12 48.76 10.18
C LYS A 2 -69.44 47.77 9.21
N PHE A 3 -68.31 48.10 8.65
CA PHE A 3 -67.44 47.22 7.83
C PHE A 3 -66.58 46.38 8.73
N PRO A 4 -66.45 45.06 8.56
CA PRO A 4 -65.48 44.27 9.27
C PRO A 4 -64.09 44.34 8.55
N MET A 5 -63.08 44.63 9.32
CA MET A 5 -61.69 44.64 8.92
C MET A 5 -61.17 43.18 8.92
N MET A 6 -60.86 42.68 7.75
CA MET A 6 -60.30 41.35 7.54
C MET A 6 -58.80 41.36 7.75
N MET A 7 -58.32 40.72 8.83
CA MET A 7 -56.88 40.58 9.17
C MET A 7 -56.34 39.40 8.36
N ALA A 8 -55.46 39.65 7.40
CA ALA A 8 -54.72 38.61 6.65
C ALA A 8 -53.48 38.21 7.46
N THR A 9 -53.48 36.99 7.97
CA THR A 9 -52.30 36.40 8.64
C THR A 9 -51.37 35.82 7.60
N ALA A 10 -50.21 36.45 7.37
CA ALA A 10 -49.15 35.94 6.52
C ALA A 10 -48.39 34.81 7.27
N VAL A 11 -48.50 33.60 6.82
CA VAL A 11 -47.71 32.46 7.29
C VAL A 11 -46.38 32.47 6.53
N THR A 12 -45.30 32.90 7.17
CA THR A 12 -43.94 32.82 6.63
C THR A 12 -43.41 31.41 6.84
N ALA A 13 -43.33 30.61 5.78
CA ALA A 13 -42.69 29.30 5.81
C ALA A 13 -41.17 29.50 5.87
N LEU A 14 -40.54 29.23 7.02
CA LEU A 14 -39.09 29.11 7.11
C LEU A 14 -38.67 27.77 6.45
N THR A 15 -38.10 27.85 5.25
CA THR A 15 -37.38 26.73 4.65
C THR A 15 -36.03 26.61 5.36
N LEU A 16 -35.90 25.63 6.25
CA LEU A 16 -34.61 25.17 6.79
C LEU A 16 -33.81 24.54 5.65
N GLY A 17 -32.98 25.35 5.01
CA GLY A 17 -31.99 24.85 4.07
C GLY A 17 -31.00 23.97 4.86
N HIS A 18 -31.08 22.65 4.70
CA HIS A 18 -30.01 21.76 5.11
C HIS A 18 -28.85 22.03 4.17
N THR A 19 -27.86 22.79 4.61
CA THR A 19 -26.55 22.80 3.98
C THR A 19 -25.97 21.39 4.19
N ALA A 20 -25.95 20.57 3.14
CA ALA A 20 -25.16 19.34 3.16
C ALA A 20 -23.70 19.76 3.43
N GLN A 21 -23.24 19.52 4.64
CA GLN A 21 -21.85 19.71 4.99
C GLN A 21 -21.08 18.63 4.21
N ALA A 22 -20.23 19.03 3.27
CA ALA A 22 -19.35 18.09 2.58
C ALA A 22 -18.58 17.29 3.65
N ALA A 23 -18.61 15.97 3.55
CA ALA A 23 -17.83 15.14 4.47
C ALA A 23 -16.34 15.49 4.30
N GLU A 24 -15.60 15.51 5.40
CA GLU A 24 -14.15 15.73 5.33
C GLU A 24 -13.51 14.64 4.43
N PRO A 25 -12.46 15.00 3.65
CA PRO A 25 -11.72 14.04 2.85
C PRO A 25 -11.16 12.91 3.70
N LEU A 26 -11.20 11.67 3.18
CA LEU A 26 -10.55 10.53 3.81
C LEU A 26 -9.03 10.66 3.69
N LYS A 27 -8.33 10.54 4.80
CA LYS A 27 -6.87 10.60 4.84
C LYS A 27 -6.28 9.23 4.56
N VAL A 28 -5.69 9.09 3.37
CA VAL A 28 -5.04 7.86 2.92
C VAL A 28 -3.58 7.87 3.34
N GLY A 29 -3.23 7.03 4.31
CA GLY A 29 -1.85 6.86 4.77
C GLY A 29 -1.01 6.09 3.76
N ILE A 30 0.07 6.70 3.30
CA ILE A 30 1.13 6.08 2.51
C ILE A 30 2.49 6.25 3.19
N SER A 31 3.53 5.53 2.73
CA SER A 31 4.90 5.82 3.17
C SER A 31 5.33 7.21 2.71
N GLY A 32 5.98 7.96 3.59
CA GLY A 32 6.57 9.27 3.26
C GLY A 32 7.85 9.15 2.43
N GLU A 33 8.44 7.97 2.39
CA GLU A 33 9.57 7.62 1.53
C GLU A 33 9.05 7.05 0.22
N PRO A 34 9.65 7.43 -0.93
CA PRO A 34 9.28 6.84 -2.22
C PRO A 34 9.42 5.32 -2.23
N TYR A 35 8.42 4.65 -2.75
CA TYR A 35 8.40 3.20 -2.99
C TYR A 35 7.80 2.91 -4.37
N PRO A 36 8.53 3.25 -5.45
CA PRO A 36 8.05 3.00 -6.80
C PRO A 36 7.96 1.50 -7.10
N PRO A 37 6.99 1.09 -7.93
CA PRO A 37 6.02 1.90 -8.67
C PRO A 37 4.71 2.18 -7.90
N PHE A 38 4.63 1.82 -6.61
CA PHE A 38 3.40 1.90 -5.82
C PHE A 38 3.08 3.30 -5.33
N THR A 39 4.04 3.97 -4.69
CA THR A 39 3.90 5.33 -4.14
C THR A 39 5.20 6.10 -4.32
N TYR A 40 5.17 7.18 -5.07
CA TYR A 40 6.33 8.05 -5.30
C TYR A 40 5.89 9.45 -5.71
N LYS A 41 6.85 10.37 -5.85
CA LYS A 41 6.55 11.73 -6.30
C LYS A 41 6.78 11.88 -7.80
N ALA A 42 5.78 12.41 -8.49
CA ALA A 42 5.91 12.86 -9.87
C ALA A 42 6.84 14.09 -9.96
N ALA A 43 7.21 14.47 -11.18
CA ALA A 43 8.01 15.67 -11.43
C ALA A 43 7.34 16.97 -10.94
N SER A 44 6.01 16.99 -10.81
CA SER A 44 5.24 18.08 -10.21
C SER A 44 5.45 18.22 -8.69
N GLY A 45 5.95 17.16 -8.02
CA GLY A 45 6.05 17.05 -6.57
C GLY A 45 4.85 16.40 -5.90
N ASP A 46 3.79 16.09 -6.66
CA ASP A 46 2.60 15.40 -6.18
C ASP A 46 2.87 13.90 -6.02
N TRP A 47 2.16 13.26 -5.10
CA TRP A 47 2.19 11.81 -4.96
C TRP A 47 1.45 11.13 -6.12
N THR A 48 2.02 10.07 -6.64
CA THR A 48 1.47 9.22 -7.70
C THR A 48 1.96 7.78 -7.54
N GLY A 49 1.56 6.90 -8.44
CA GLY A 49 1.91 5.49 -8.45
C GLY A 49 0.68 4.61 -8.28
N PHE A 50 0.84 3.32 -8.49
CA PHE A 50 -0.26 2.36 -8.55
C PHE A 50 -1.22 2.45 -7.34
N GLU A 51 -0.70 2.48 -6.14
CA GLU A 51 -1.49 2.57 -4.89
C GLU A 51 -2.17 3.93 -4.72
N VAL A 52 -1.53 5.02 -5.16
CA VAL A 52 -2.11 6.36 -5.07
C VAL A 52 -3.29 6.50 -6.03
N GLU A 53 -3.13 6.04 -7.27
CA GLU A 53 -4.20 6.11 -8.27
C GLU A 53 -5.37 5.16 -7.92
N LEU A 54 -5.08 3.97 -7.38
CA LEU A 54 -6.12 3.09 -6.84
C LEU A 54 -6.86 3.73 -5.66
N ALA A 55 -6.16 4.45 -4.77
CA ALA A 55 -6.81 5.15 -3.67
C ALA A 55 -7.82 6.18 -4.19
N HIS A 56 -7.45 6.96 -5.19
CA HIS A 56 -8.37 7.90 -5.82
C HIS A 56 -9.55 7.16 -6.48
N ALA A 57 -9.29 6.09 -7.23
CA ALA A 57 -10.35 5.30 -7.87
C ALA A 57 -11.35 4.70 -6.85
N PHE A 58 -10.87 4.18 -5.71
CA PHE A 58 -11.75 3.67 -4.66
C PHE A 58 -12.56 4.79 -4.00
N CYS A 59 -11.96 5.95 -3.78
CA CYS A 59 -12.67 7.10 -3.22
C CYS A 59 -13.74 7.62 -4.18
N ASP A 60 -13.43 7.72 -5.46
CA ASP A 60 -14.38 8.12 -6.51
C ASP A 60 -15.57 7.13 -6.58
N ALA A 61 -15.29 5.82 -6.52
CA ALA A 61 -16.33 4.79 -6.49
C ALA A 61 -17.24 4.90 -5.25
N MET A 62 -16.71 5.39 -4.12
CA MET A 62 -17.49 5.68 -2.92
C MET A 62 -18.19 7.06 -2.94
N GLY A 63 -17.91 7.91 -3.94
CA GLY A 63 -18.37 9.30 -3.97
C GLY A 63 -17.77 10.16 -2.84
N ARG A 64 -16.52 9.89 -2.42
CA ARG A 64 -15.79 10.57 -1.35
C ARG A 64 -14.53 11.23 -1.89
N GLU A 65 -14.13 12.34 -1.29
CA GLU A 65 -12.81 12.92 -1.53
C GLU A 65 -11.76 12.21 -0.67
N CYS A 66 -10.53 12.08 -1.22
CA CYS A 66 -9.38 11.53 -0.52
C CYS A 66 -8.22 12.50 -0.52
N GLU A 67 -7.47 12.51 0.60
CA GLU A 67 -6.22 13.25 0.77
C GLU A 67 -5.09 12.28 1.05
N ILE A 68 -4.01 12.35 0.27
CA ILE A 68 -2.82 11.52 0.49
C ILE A 68 -2.05 12.08 1.69
N ALA A 69 -1.88 11.27 2.72
CA ALA A 69 -1.27 11.64 4.00
C ALA A 69 0.02 10.82 4.24
N PRO A 70 1.19 11.31 3.80
CA PRO A 70 2.44 10.58 3.96
C PRO A 70 2.88 10.50 5.42
N THR A 71 3.32 9.30 5.83
CA THR A 71 3.88 9.00 7.15
C THR A 71 4.98 7.95 7.03
N GLY A 72 5.83 7.77 8.05
CA GLY A 72 6.87 6.74 7.99
C GLY A 72 6.28 5.32 8.06
N TRP A 73 6.84 4.38 7.31
CA TRP A 73 6.37 2.99 7.24
C TRP A 73 6.21 2.34 8.63
N SER A 74 7.20 2.44 9.50
CA SER A 74 7.16 1.87 10.85
C SER A 74 6.10 2.49 11.77
N GLY A 75 5.67 3.74 11.45
CA GLY A 75 4.67 4.51 12.19
C GLY A 75 3.26 4.48 11.61
N ILE A 76 3.03 3.81 10.48
CA ILE A 76 1.77 3.92 9.74
C ILE A 76 0.58 3.30 10.50
N ILE A 77 0.73 2.10 11.07
CA ILE A 77 -0.31 1.47 11.92
C ILE A 77 -0.57 2.30 13.20
N PRO A 78 0.44 2.75 13.96
CA PRO A 78 0.23 3.71 15.04
C PRO A 78 -0.50 5.00 14.62
N SER A 79 -0.24 5.51 13.41
CA SER A 79 -0.91 6.71 12.88
C SER A 79 -2.39 6.47 12.59
N LEU A 80 -2.73 5.29 12.04
CA LEU A 80 -4.11 4.85 11.83
C LEU A 80 -4.87 4.76 13.16
N ASN A 81 -4.32 4.03 14.13
CA ASN A 81 -4.96 3.84 15.44
C ASN A 81 -5.07 5.13 16.26
N ALA A 82 -4.23 6.13 15.97
CA ALA A 82 -4.31 7.46 16.57
C ALA A 82 -5.27 8.41 15.84
N GLY A 83 -5.96 7.96 14.78
CA GLY A 83 -6.88 8.77 13.98
C GLY A 83 -6.20 9.88 13.16
N ARG A 84 -4.90 9.78 12.90
CA ARG A 84 -4.18 10.75 12.05
C ARG A 84 -4.39 10.48 10.56
N ILE A 85 -4.68 9.25 10.21
CA ILE A 85 -5.09 8.77 8.89
C ILE A 85 -6.33 7.89 9.08
N ASP A 86 -7.12 7.71 8.03
CA ASP A 86 -8.37 6.95 8.07
C ASP A 86 -8.22 5.55 7.47
N MET A 87 -7.31 5.39 6.54
CA MET A 87 -6.96 4.10 5.95
C MET A 87 -5.49 4.05 5.53
N ILE A 88 -4.95 2.85 5.38
CA ILE A 88 -3.58 2.60 4.92
C ILE A 88 -3.64 1.98 3.54
N MET A 89 -3.02 2.63 2.54
CA MET A 89 -2.76 2.06 1.22
C MET A 89 -1.27 2.21 0.91
N ASN A 90 -0.51 1.15 1.14
CA ASN A 90 0.96 1.15 1.01
C ASN A 90 1.52 -0.27 0.86
N SER A 91 1.01 -1.05 -0.10
CA SER A 91 1.38 -2.45 -0.30
C SER A 91 1.33 -3.26 1.00
N MET A 92 0.29 -3.03 1.83
CA MET A 92 0.23 -3.63 3.14
C MET A 92 -0.38 -5.03 3.09
N SER A 93 0.44 -6.07 3.24
CA SER A 93 -0.02 -7.45 3.29
C SER A 93 -0.93 -7.71 4.49
N ILE A 94 -2.03 -8.41 4.24
CA ILE A 94 -2.97 -8.90 5.25
C ILE A 94 -2.32 -10.07 5.99
N THR A 95 -1.93 -9.88 7.26
CA THR A 95 -1.30 -10.92 8.06
C THR A 95 -1.99 -11.07 9.41
N GLU A 96 -1.97 -12.29 9.97
CA GLU A 96 -2.51 -12.56 11.31
C GLU A 96 -1.92 -11.66 12.41
N LYS A 97 -0.65 -11.25 12.27
CA LYS A 97 -0.04 -10.32 13.20
C LYS A 97 -0.67 -8.94 13.14
N ARG A 98 -0.93 -8.43 11.92
CA ARG A 98 -1.54 -7.10 11.70
C ARG A 98 -3.02 -7.10 12.05
N LYS A 99 -3.76 -8.16 11.72
CA LYS A 99 -5.18 -8.35 12.08
C LYS A 99 -5.47 -8.28 13.59
N ARG A 100 -4.45 -8.46 14.46
CA ARG A 100 -4.63 -8.31 15.92
C ARG A 100 -4.79 -6.86 16.36
N VAL A 101 -4.39 -5.91 15.55
CA VAL A 101 -4.31 -4.49 15.93
C VAL A 101 -5.00 -3.54 14.95
N ILE A 102 -5.32 -3.99 13.74
CA ILE A 102 -6.09 -3.28 12.72
C ILE A 102 -6.95 -4.29 11.95
N ASP A 103 -7.97 -3.81 11.25
CA ASP A 103 -8.74 -4.58 10.29
C ASP A 103 -8.29 -4.31 8.86
N PHE A 104 -8.80 -5.12 7.93
CA PHE A 104 -8.48 -5.03 6.51
C PHE A 104 -9.74 -5.20 5.65
N THR A 105 -9.70 -4.62 4.46
CA THR A 105 -10.57 -5.02 3.36
C THR A 105 -10.23 -6.43 2.88
N ARG A 106 -11.01 -6.97 1.94
CA ARG A 106 -10.55 -8.08 1.11
C ARG A 106 -9.25 -7.70 0.38
N PRO A 107 -8.40 -8.67 -0.01
CA PRO A 107 -7.24 -8.37 -0.84
C PRO A 107 -7.68 -7.86 -2.21
N TYR A 108 -6.89 -6.95 -2.81
CA TYR A 108 -7.13 -6.42 -4.16
C TYR A 108 -5.96 -6.67 -5.11
N TYR A 109 -4.78 -7.03 -4.61
CA TYR A 109 -3.69 -7.61 -5.38
C TYR A 109 -2.74 -8.45 -4.53
N PHE A 110 -1.78 -9.10 -5.19
CA PHE A 110 -0.74 -9.88 -4.55
C PHE A 110 0.62 -9.59 -5.23
N THR A 111 1.68 -9.54 -4.43
CA THR A 111 3.04 -9.44 -4.90
C THR A 111 3.94 -10.35 -4.06
N PRO A 112 4.76 -11.22 -4.70
CA PRO A 112 5.71 -12.08 -3.99
C PRO A 112 6.96 -11.30 -3.58
N GLY A 113 7.79 -11.90 -2.72
CA GLY A 113 9.14 -11.44 -2.48
C GLY A 113 10.09 -11.92 -3.58
N ALA A 114 11.14 -11.14 -3.88
CA ALA A 114 12.20 -11.53 -4.79
C ALA A 114 13.59 -11.32 -4.18
N TYR A 115 14.50 -12.19 -4.53
CA TYR A 115 15.92 -12.08 -4.19
C TYR A 115 16.64 -11.39 -5.34
N VAL A 116 17.33 -10.30 -5.04
CA VAL A 116 18.15 -9.57 -6.00
C VAL A 116 19.60 -9.58 -5.55
N ALA A 117 20.51 -9.92 -6.45
CA ALA A 117 21.96 -9.96 -6.23
C ALA A 117 22.69 -9.62 -7.54
N ALA A 118 24.03 -9.49 -7.49
CA ALA A 118 24.84 -9.23 -8.66
C ALA A 118 24.66 -10.31 -9.73
N SER A 119 24.58 -9.91 -11.01
CA SER A 119 24.29 -10.81 -12.14
C SER A 119 25.33 -11.91 -12.30
N ASP A 120 26.60 -11.62 -11.99
CA ASP A 120 27.71 -12.58 -12.05
C ASP A 120 27.81 -13.51 -10.83
N GLN A 121 27.02 -13.25 -9.77
CA GLN A 121 26.96 -14.10 -8.57
C GLN A 121 26.05 -15.29 -8.84
N ALA A 122 26.62 -16.51 -8.87
CA ALA A 122 25.83 -17.74 -8.84
C ALA A 122 25.23 -17.91 -7.45
N LEU A 123 23.89 -17.94 -7.37
CA LEU A 123 23.16 -18.02 -6.12
C LEU A 123 22.10 -19.12 -6.19
N ASP A 124 22.28 -20.17 -5.39
CA ASP A 124 21.30 -21.22 -5.20
C ASP A 124 20.49 -20.93 -3.94
N ILE A 125 19.20 -20.65 -4.09
CA ILE A 125 18.33 -20.20 -3.01
C ILE A 125 17.38 -21.33 -2.60
N PRO A 126 17.31 -21.65 -1.29
CA PRO A 126 17.91 -20.95 -0.15
C PRO A 126 19.32 -21.43 0.28
N ASP A 127 19.84 -22.51 -0.28
CA ASP A 127 21.02 -23.23 0.26
C ASP A 127 22.33 -22.47 0.06
N GLY A 128 22.44 -21.64 -0.97
CA GLY A 128 23.61 -20.83 -1.28
C GLY A 128 23.70 -19.50 -0.54
N LEU A 129 22.94 -19.29 0.51
CA LEU A 129 22.92 -18.04 1.27
C LEU A 129 23.93 -18.00 2.43
N ASP A 130 24.60 -19.12 2.75
CA ASP A 130 25.54 -19.21 3.87
C ASP A 130 26.69 -18.22 3.76
N GLY A 131 26.90 -17.44 4.81
CA GLY A 131 27.94 -16.43 4.89
C GLY A 131 27.66 -15.13 4.14
N LEU A 132 26.55 -15.03 3.39
CA LEU A 132 26.15 -13.80 2.70
C LEU A 132 25.45 -12.82 3.64
N VAL A 133 25.52 -11.54 3.27
CA VAL A 133 24.84 -10.45 3.96
C VAL A 133 23.58 -10.05 3.18
N MET A 134 22.41 -10.28 3.79
CA MET A 134 21.10 -9.97 3.20
C MET A 134 20.49 -8.70 3.79
N GLY A 135 20.13 -7.75 2.92
CA GLY A 135 19.35 -6.57 3.32
C GLY A 135 17.85 -6.78 3.18
N VAL A 136 17.09 -6.36 4.19
CA VAL A 136 15.62 -6.41 4.17
C VAL A 136 15.03 -5.21 4.92
N GLN A 137 13.96 -4.61 4.41
CA GLN A 137 13.27 -3.56 5.14
C GLN A 137 12.54 -4.13 6.38
N SER A 138 12.70 -3.48 7.52
CA SER A 138 12.07 -3.85 8.79
C SER A 138 10.54 -3.74 8.73
N ALA A 139 9.85 -4.46 9.62
CA ALA A 139 8.37 -4.49 9.73
C ALA A 139 7.63 -4.99 8.46
N THR A 140 8.33 -5.57 7.47
CA THR A 140 7.76 -6.17 6.27
C THR A 140 7.49 -7.66 6.41
N THR A 141 6.72 -8.21 5.48
CA THR A 141 6.53 -9.66 5.33
C THR A 141 7.82 -10.33 4.87
N ASN A 142 8.62 -9.67 4.03
CA ASN A 142 9.95 -10.13 3.61
C ASN A 142 10.88 -10.31 4.81
N ALA A 143 10.93 -9.34 5.74
CA ALA A 143 11.73 -9.47 6.98
C ALA A 143 11.20 -10.61 7.88
N THR A 144 9.89 -10.84 7.91
CA THR A 144 9.29 -11.93 8.67
C THR A 144 9.62 -13.28 8.03
N TYR A 145 9.54 -13.38 6.71
CA TYR A 145 9.92 -14.56 5.95
C TYR A 145 11.41 -14.87 6.12
N ALA A 146 12.31 -13.91 5.90
CA ALA A 146 13.74 -14.09 6.06
C ALA A 146 14.10 -14.66 7.45
N ARG A 147 13.56 -14.08 8.52
CA ARG A 147 13.81 -14.53 9.89
C ARG A 147 13.25 -15.91 10.22
N ARG A 148 12.21 -16.39 9.54
CA ARG A 148 11.58 -17.68 9.81
C ARG A 148 12.06 -18.78 8.87
N ALA A 149 12.06 -18.52 7.57
CA ALA A 149 12.37 -19.51 6.55
C ALA A 149 13.88 -19.67 6.32
N LEU A 150 14.65 -18.58 6.51
CA LEU A 150 16.11 -18.58 6.28
C LEU A 150 16.92 -18.63 7.59
N ARG A 151 16.28 -18.96 8.69
CA ARG A 151 16.92 -18.99 10.01
C ARG A 151 18.18 -19.85 10.07
N ASP A 152 18.15 -21.00 9.41
CA ASP A 152 19.19 -22.01 9.45
C ASP A 152 20.08 -22.00 8.18
N SER A 153 19.92 -21.01 7.31
CA SER A 153 20.67 -20.88 6.04
C SER A 153 22.08 -20.26 6.19
N GLY A 154 22.43 -19.78 7.38
CA GLY A 154 23.73 -19.12 7.62
C GLY A 154 23.82 -17.67 7.12
N VAL A 155 22.75 -17.10 6.54
CA VAL A 155 22.71 -15.72 6.06
C VAL A 155 22.70 -14.69 7.19
N ASP A 156 23.50 -13.62 7.09
CA ASP A 156 23.47 -12.45 7.98
C ASP A 156 22.39 -11.47 7.54
N ILE A 157 21.26 -11.39 8.27
CA ILE A 157 20.11 -10.54 7.92
C ILE A 157 20.26 -9.16 8.54
N ARG A 158 20.47 -8.13 7.72
CA ARG A 158 20.48 -6.73 8.11
C ARG A 158 19.12 -6.07 7.86
N LEU A 159 18.61 -5.41 8.87
CA LEU A 159 17.32 -4.72 8.80
C LEU A 159 17.52 -3.22 8.66
N TYR A 160 16.73 -2.63 7.77
CA TYR A 160 16.72 -1.21 7.44
C TYR A 160 15.35 -0.60 7.69
N ASP A 161 15.30 0.67 8.03
CA ASP A 161 14.01 1.34 8.22
C ASP A 161 13.34 1.72 6.89
N GLN A 162 14.13 1.95 5.83
CA GLN A 162 13.66 2.38 4.53
C GLN A 162 14.15 1.43 3.42
N ALA A 163 13.29 1.16 2.42
CA ALA A 163 13.64 0.32 1.27
C ALA A 163 14.81 0.89 0.47
N GLU A 164 14.87 2.21 0.26
CA GLU A 164 15.95 2.85 -0.50
C GLU A 164 17.31 2.70 0.18
N GLN A 165 17.38 2.59 1.51
CA GLN A 165 18.63 2.29 2.20
C GLN A 165 19.14 0.88 1.88
N VAL A 166 18.22 -0.10 1.74
CA VAL A 166 18.56 -1.46 1.30
C VAL A 166 19.14 -1.44 -0.11
N ASN A 167 18.49 -0.75 -1.03
CA ASN A 167 18.92 -0.61 -2.42
C ASN A 167 20.31 0.04 -2.51
N ASN A 168 20.53 1.14 -1.81
CA ASN A 168 21.80 1.86 -1.77
C ASN A 168 22.95 1.02 -1.19
N ASP A 169 22.66 0.17 -0.20
CA ASP A 169 23.67 -0.71 0.38
C ASP A 169 23.98 -1.91 -0.53
N LEU A 170 23.02 -2.41 -1.33
CA LEU A 170 23.31 -3.37 -2.40
C LEU A 170 24.20 -2.75 -3.48
N LEU A 171 23.81 -1.58 -4.02
CA LEU A 171 24.57 -0.88 -5.07
C LEU A 171 26.01 -0.57 -4.65
N SER A 172 26.25 -0.32 -3.37
CA SER A 172 27.58 -0.02 -2.83
C SER A 172 28.38 -1.26 -2.39
N GLY A 173 27.85 -2.47 -2.59
CA GLY A 173 28.53 -3.73 -2.23
C GLY A 173 28.61 -3.96 -0.72
N ARG A 174 27.78 -3.31 0.10
CA ARG A 174 27.66 -3.59 1.53
C ARG A 174 26.71 -4.73 1.85
N LEU A 175 25.89 -5.12 0.87
CA LEU A 175 25.02 -6.28 0.88
C LEU A 175 25.37 -7.16 -0.33
N ASP A 176 25.27 -8.46 -0.14
CA ASP A 176 25.44 -9.46 -1.21
C ASP A 176 24.11 -9.77 -1.90
N VAL A 177 23.01 -9.67 -1.16
CA VAL A 177 21.65 -9.98 -1.64
C VAL A 177 20.62 -9.11 -0.91
N ILE A 178 19.54 -8.78 -1.57
CA ILE A 178 18.36 -8.18 -0.91
C ILE A 178 17.14 -9.05 -1.14
N LEU A 179 16.20 -9.00 -0.18
CA LEU A 179 14.89 -9.62 -0.31
C LEU A 179 13.82 -8.54 -0.13
N ALA A 180 13.10 -8.26 -1.20
CA ALA A 180 12.09 -7.22 -1.26
C ALA A 180 10.92 -7.65 -2.15
N ASP A 181 9.91 -6.80 -2.28
CA ASP A 181 8.78 -6.98 -3.16
C ASP A 181 9.23 -7.09 -4.63
N GLU A 182 8.79 -8.14 -5.34
CA GLU A 182 9.25 -8.42 -6.70
C GLU A 182 8.96 -7.27 -7.67
N ILE A 183 7.76 -6.68 -7.58
CA ILE A 183 7.39 -5.58 -8.47
C ILE A 183 8.27 -4.34 -8.22
N ALA A 184 8.54 -4.03 -6.94
CA ALA A 184 9.46 -2.94 -6.60
C ALA A 184 10.89 -3.23 -7.09
N MET A 185 11.30 -4.49 -7.10
CA MET A 185 12.62 -4.89 -7.59
C MET A 185 12.73 -4.82 -9.10
N VAL A 186 11.69 -5.17 -9.86
CA VAL A 186 11.65 -4.92 -11.32
C VAL A 186 11.89 -3.43 -11.60
N GLN A 187 11.18 -2.54 -10.91
CA GLN A 187 11.36 -1.09 -11.09
C GLN A 187 12.74 -0.58 -10.60
N PHE A 188 13.32 -1.20 -9.57
CA PHE A 188 14.67 -0.88 -9.11
C PHE A 188 15.71 -1.26 -10.16
N LEU A 189 15.58 -2.43 -10.79
CA LEU A 189 16.50 -2.95 -11.80
C LEU A 189 16.45 -2.21 -13.14
N ASP A 190 15.40 -1.43 -13.41
CA ASP A 190 15.32 -0.54 -14.57
C ASP A 190 16.20 0.72 -14.45
N ARG A 191 16.84 0.94 -13.30
CA ARG A 191 17.75 2.07 -13.08
C ARG A 191 19.12 1.76 -13.68
N ASP A 192 19.77 2.74 -14.30
CA ASP A 192 21.13 2.60 -14.90
C ASP A 192 22.15 2.08 -13.87
N GLU A 193 22.09 2.53 -12.61
CA GLU A 193 22.98 2.09 -11.54
C GLU A 193 22.77 0.63 -11.10
N ALA A 194 21.64 0.02 -11.46
CA ALA A 194 21.32 -1.37 -11.11
C ALA A 194 21.61 -2.38 -12.23
N GLU A 195 22.19 -1.97 -13.37
CA GLU A 195 22.47 -2.82 -14.55
C GLU A 195 23.29 -4.09 -14.21
N ALA A 196 24.11 -4.03 -13.16
CA ALA A 196 24.92 -5.16 -12.71
C ALA A 196 24.15 -6.17 -11.82
N PHE A 197 22.87 -5.97 -11.58
CA PHE A 197 22.05 -6.80 -10.69
C PHE A 197 20.88 -7.44 -11.43
N GLU A 198 20.34 -8.52 -10.87
CA GLU A 198 19.18 -9.22 -11.42
C GLU A 198 18.37 -9.91 -10.31
N ILE A 199 17.10 -10.26 -10.62
CA ILE A 199 16.33 -11.16 -9.78
C ILE A 199 16.89 -12.57 -9.91
N LYS A 200 17.38 -13.14 -8.82
CA LYS A 200 17.91 -14.51 -8.76
C LYS A 200 16.82 -15.56 -8.57
N ALA A 201 15.80 -15.23 -7.82
CA ALA A 201 14.64 -16.08 -7.59
C ALA A 201 13.48 -15.29 -7.00
N THR A 202 12.26 -15.75 -7.25
CA THR A 202 11.07 -15.36 -6.51
C THR A 202 10.98 -16.18 -5.23
N ALA A 203 10.66 -15.55 -4.10
CA ALA A 203 10.47 -16.26 -2.85
C ALA A 203 9.25 -17.20 -2.94
N PRO A 204 9.35 -18.43 -2.41
CA PRO A 204 8.25 -19.36 -2.45
C PRO A 204 7.06 -18.86 -1.60
N LEU A 205 5.86 -19.31 -1.95
CA LEU A 205 4.67 -19.05 -1.15
C LEU A 205 4.89 -19.50 0.29
N HIS A 206 4.69 -18.59 1.23
CA HIS A 206 4.91 -18.83 2.65
C HIS A 206 3.90 -18.06 3.49
N ALA A 207 3.48 -18.62 4.62
CA ALA A 207 2.51 -17.99 5.51
C ALA A 207 2.93 -16.60 6.05
N ALA A 208 4.21 -16.26 5.97
CA ALA A 208 4.70 -14.92 6.34
C ALA A 208 4.17 -13.81 5.43
N TYR A 209 3.88 -14.12 4.16
CA TYR A 209 3.37 -13.14 3.17
C TYR A 209 1.89 -12.81 3.36
N GLY A 210 1.14 -13.65 4.10
CA GLY A 210 -0.27 -13.42 4.40
C GLY A 210 -1.21 -13.76 3.23
N GLU A 211 -2.34 -13.04 3.15
CA GLU A 211 -3.47 -13.37 2.27
C GLU A 211 -3.52 -12.47 1.01
N GLY A 212 -2.55 -11.61 0.80
CA GLY A 212 -2.53 -10.60 -0.24
C GLY A 212 -2.43 -9.18 0.34
N ILE A 213 -2.54 -8.18 -0.51
CA ILE A 213 -2.50 -6.77 -0.15
C ILE A 213 -3.91 -6.25 0.04
N GLY A 214 -4.18 -5.61 1.18
CA GLY A 214 -5.48 -5.03 1.51
C GLY A 214 -5.35 -3.64 2.13
N ILE A 215 -6.44 -2.89 2.15
CA ILE A 215 -6.51 -1.59 2.80
C ILE A 215 -6.60 -1.80 4.31
N GLY A 216 -5.65 -1.22 5.06
CA GLY A 216 -5.67 -1.29 6.53
C GLY A 216 -6.63 -0.25 7.13
N LEU A 217 -7.43 -0.65 8.11
CA LEU A 217 -8.47 0.16 8.77
C LEU A 217 -8.42 -0.03 10.28
N ARG A 218 -8.97 0.92 11.06
CA ARG A 218 -9.22 0.67 12.48
C ARG A 218 -10.26 -0.43 12.66
N GLN A 219 -10.18 -1.18 13.75
CA GLN A 219 -11.06 -2.33 14.00
C GLN A 219 -12.54 -1.94 14.15
N GLU A 220 -12.82 -0.68 14.55
CA GLU A 220 -14.18 -0.14 14.72
C GLU A 220 -14.78 0.47 13.43
N ASP A 221 -14.04 0.53 12.32
CA ASP A 221 -14.45 1.21 11.08
C ASP A 221 -15.18 0.27 10.09
N ASP A 222 -16.11 -0.56 10.59
CA ASP A 222 -16.86 -1.54 9.79
C ASP A 222 -17.57 -0.93 8.58
N GLU A 223 -18.21 0.24 8.75
CA GLU A 223 -18.93 0.91 7.65
C GLU A 223 -17.96 1.33 6.52
N LEU A 224 -16.79 1.86 6.88
CA LEU A 224 -15.77 2.24 5.89
C LEU A 224 -15.20 0.99 5.20
N ARG A 225 -14.99 -0.09 5.95
CA ARG A 225 -14.51 -1.37 5.40
C ARG A 225 -15.49 -1.95 4.38
N GLU A 226 -16.78 -1.93 4.67
CA GLU A 226 -17.82 -2.41 3.74
C GLU A 226 -17.90 -1.54 2.49
N ALA A 227 -17.86 -0.21 2.64
CA ALA A 227 -17.85 0.72 1.51
C ALA A 227 -16.62 0.53 0.62
N LEU A 228 -15.42 0.36 1.20
CA LEU A 228 -14.20 0.08 0.47
C LEU A 228 -14.22 -1.29 -0.22
N ASN A 229 -14.77 -2.33 0.41
CA ASN A 229 -14.94 -3.63 -0.25
C ASN A 229 -15.86 -3.54 -1.48
N ALA A 230 -16.93 -2.76 -1.40
CA ALA A 230 -17.79 -2.50 -2.56
C ALA A 230 -17.07 -1.69 -3.65
N ALA A 231 -16.28 -0.68 -3.26
CA ALA A 231 -15.46 0.11 -4.20
C ALA A 231 -14.39 -0.75 -4.89
N ILE A 232 -13.71 -1.63 -4.16
CA ILE A 232 -12.75 -2.60 -4.71
C ILE A 232 -13.43 -3.47 -5.78
N THR A 233 -14.62 -4.00 -5.49
CA THR A 233 -15.40 -4.78 -6.47
C THR A 233 -15.68 -3.96 -7.72
N THR A 234 -16.20 -2.73 -7.57
CA THR A 234 -16.50 -1.84 -8.69
C THR A 234 -15.28 -1.56 -9.57
N VAL A 235 -14.15 -1.18 -8.96
CA VAL A 235 -12.91 -0.79 -9.66
C VAL A 235 -12.23 -1.98 -10.34
N ILE A 236 -12.44 -3.19 -9.82
CA ILE A 236 -11.97 -4.42 -10.47
C ILE A 236 -12.88 -4.78 -11.65
N GLU A 237 -14.21 -4.80 -11.45
CA GLU A 237 -15.18 -5.22 -12.47
C GLU A 237 -15.25 -4.25 -13.66
N ASP A 238 -15.04 -2.95 -13.46
CA ASP A 238 -15.04 -1.95 -14.53
C ASP A 238 -13.71 -1.88 -15.30
N GLY A 239 -12.68 -2.64 -14.86
CA GLY A 239 -11.36 -2.73 -15.49
C GLY A 239 -10.40 -1.61 -15.11
N THR A 240 -10.77 -0.71 -14.22
CA THR A 240 -9.88 0.39 -13.76
C THR A 240 -8.64 -0.17 -13.07
N CYS A 241 -8.78 -1.18 -12.20
CA CYS A 241 -7.63 -1.83 -11.55
C CYS A 241 -6.67 -2.42 -12.58
N ALA A 242 -7.16 -3.19 -13.56
CA ALA A 242 -6.34 -3.77 -14.62
C ALA A 242 -5.61 -2.71 -15.44
N SER A 243 -6.29 -1.61 -15.79
CA SER A 243 -5.69 -0.50 -16.54
C SER A 243 -4.56 0.19 -15.77
N LEU A 244 -4.75 0.47 -14.48
CA LEU A 244 -3.74 1.05 -13.61
C LEU A 244 -2.58 0.08 -13.39
N SER A 245 -2.88 -1.21 -13.21
CA SER A 245 -1.88 -2.26 -13.07
C SER A 245 -0.97 -2.35 -14.29
N GLU A 246 -1.55 -2.38 -15.48
CA GLU A 246 -0.78 -2.38 -16.74
C GLU A 246 0.05 -1.09 -16.90
N GLN A 247 -0.53 0.07 -16.58
CA GLN A 247 0.14 1.37 -16.70
C GLN A 247 1.37 1.50 -15.81
N TYR A 248 1.28 1.05 -14.55
CA TYR A 248 2.31 1.26 -13.54
C TYR A 248 3.23 0.07 -13.33
N LEU A 249 2.72 -1.16 -13.55
CA LEU A 249 3.41 -2.40 -13.21
C LEU A 249 3.73 -3.26 -14.43
N SER A 250 3.24 -2.88 -15.63
CA SER A 250 3.38 -3.64 -16.88
C SER A 250 2.85 -5.07 -16.80
N THR A 251 1.94 -5.33 -15.87
CA THR A 251 1.30 -6.64 -15.68
C THR A 251 0.04 -6.46 -14.85
N ASP A 252 -0.98 -7.27 -15.10
CA ASP A 252 -2.20 -7.27 -14.28
C ASP A 252 -1.97 -8.09 -13.00
N VAL A 253 -2.04 -7.44 -11.85
CA VAL A 253 -1.89 -8.05 -10.53
C VAL A 253 -3.19 -8.09 -9.73
N CYS A 254 -4.29 -7.56 -10.31
CA CYS A 254 -5.57 -7.43 -9.60
C CYS A 254 -6.15 -8.81 -9.26
N VAL A 255 -6.69 -8.95 -8.05
CA VAL A 255 -7.32 -10.20 -7.61
C VAL A 255 -8.78 -10.19 -8.05
N TYR A 256 -9.11 -11.10 -8.94
CA TYR A 256 -10.47 -11.42 -9.35
C TYR A 256 -10.97 -12.59 -8.48
N ASP A 257 -12.22 -12.52 -7.99
CA ASP A 257 -12.86 -13.58 -7.19
C ASP A 257 -13.09 -14.86 -7.98
#